data_292c55e3318fe8015dc025e7046f1248
#
_entry.id   292c55e3318fe8015dc025e7046f1248
#
_cell.length_a   1.000
_cell.length_b   1.000
_cell.length_c   1.000
_cell.angle_alpha   90.00
_cell.angle_beta   90.00
_cell.angle_gamma   90.00
#
_symmetry.space_group_name_H-M   'P 1'
#
loop_
_entity.id
_entity.type
_entity.pdbx_description
1 polymer ?
#
loop_
_entity_poly.entity_id
_entity_poly.type
_entity_poly.pdbx_seq_one_letter_code
_entity_poly.pdbx_strand_id
1 'polypeptide(L)'
;MNEFGLETMEMDKIIMSIASIDGVDKAVIYGSRAKGNYKPFSDVDISLVGKSLSYSDLLRLHSIIDDLLLPYEIDLNLFDLIQNENLKEHILLHPSPY
;
A
#
# COMPACT_ATOMS: atom_id res chain seq x y z
N MET A 1 1.92 -17.67 2.82
CA MET A 1 1.80 -16.52 1.91
C MET A 1 0.35 -16.18 1.69
N ASN A 2 0.03 -14.90 1.63
CA ASN A 2 -1.32 -14.46 1.30
C ASN A 2 -1.51 -14.37 -0.23
N GLU A 3 -2.69 -13.90 -0.66
CA GLU A 3 -3.03 -13.75 -2.07
C GLU A 3 -2.13 -12.78 -2.85
N PHE A 4 -1.40 -11.90 -2.13
CA PHE A 4 -0.48 -10.94 -2.73
C PHE A 4 0.96 -11.47 -2.79
N GLY A 5 1.19 -12.71 -2.37
CA GLY A 5 2.52 -13.31 -2.30
C GLY A 5 3.38 -12.78 -1.16
N LEU A 6 2.75 -12.27 -0.10
CA LEU A 6 3.43 -11.72 1.07
C LEU A 6 3.35 -12.68 2.24
N GLU A 7 4.44 -12.82 2.98
CA GLU A 7 4.42 -13.58 4.22
C GLU A 7 3.50 -12.90 5.23
N THR A 8 2.80 -13.71 6.04
CA THR A 8 1.85 -13.18 7.03
C THR A 8 2.49 -12.16 7.96
N MET A 9 3.70 -12.45 8.45
CA MET A 9 4.39 -11.53 9.35
C MET A 9 4.75 -10.20 8.66
N GLU A 10 5.14 -10.25 7.39
CA GLU A 10 5.45 -9.04 6.62
C GLU A 10 4.20 -8.21 6.40
N MET A 11 3.10 -8.84 6.02
CA MET A 11 1.82 -8.15 5.84
C MET A 11 1.35 -7.51 7.15
N ASP A 12 1.46 -8.23 8.27
CA ASP A 12 1.08 -7.69 9.59
C ASP A 12 1.89 -6.45 9.93
N LYS A 13 3.19 -6.46 9.67
CA LYS A 13 4.06 -5.30 9.92
C LYS A 13 3.67 -4.11 9.05
N ILE A 14 3.34 -4.34 7.79
CA ILE A 14 2.88 -3.29 6.88
C ILE A 14 1.57 -2.69 7.40
N ILE A 15 0.61 -3.54 7.76
CA ILE A 15 -0.70 -3.10 8.27
C ILE A 15 -0.53 -2.30 9.56
N MET A 16 0.30 -2.77 10.48
CA MET A 16 0.55 -2.05 11.73
C MET A 16 1.20 -0.69 11.49
N SER A 17 2.11 -0.61 10.54
CA SER A 17 2.74 0.66 10.15
C SER A 17 1.70 1.64 9.60
N ILE A 18 0.81 1.17 8.73
CA ILE A 18 -0.27 1.97 8.17
C ILE A 18 -1.22 2.44 9.28
N ALA A 19 -1.57 1.54 10.20
CA ALA A 19 -2.47 1.85 11.31
C ALA A 19 -1.90 2.91 12.27
N SER A 20 -0.59 3.09 12.28
CA SER A 20 0.05 4.12 13.12
C SER A 20 -0.13 5.54 12.57
N ILE A 21 -0.61 5.68 11.33
CA ILE A 21 -0.85 6.97 10.69
C ILE A 21 -2.33 7.31 10.82
N ASP A 22 -2.63 8.42 11.50
CA ASP A 22 -4.02 8.88 11.63
C ASP A 22 -4.56 9.34 10.29
N GLY A 23 -5.84 9.10 10.04
CA GLY A 23 -6.52 9.59 8.86
C GLY A 23 -6.55 8.62 7.68
N VAL A 24 -5.97 7.44 7.80
CA VAL A 24 -6.07 6.41 6.77
C VAL A 24 -7.40 5.68 6.94
N ASP A 25 -8.31 5.84 5.97
CA ASP A 25 -9.59 5.12 5.96
C ASP A 25 -9.41 3.70 5.45
N LYS A 26 -8.58 3.55 4.42
CA LYS A 26 -8.22 2.24 3.90
C LYS A 26 -6.92 2.32 3.10
N ALA A 27 -6.28 1.18 2.93
CA ALA A 27 -5.08 1.02 2.11
C ALA A 27 -5.33 -0.13 1.13
N VAL A 28 -5.09 0.12 -0.14
CA VAL A 28 -5.39 -0.84 -1.21
C VAL A 28 -4.10 -1.28 -1.87
N ILE A 29 -3.87 -2.59 -1.93
CA ILE A 29 -2.79 -3.16 -2.73
C ILE A 29 -3.33 -3.33 -4.15
N TYR A 30 -2.61 -2.80 -5.13
CA TYR A 30 -3.00 -2.87 -6.53
C TYR A 30 -1.79 -3.23 -7.39
N GLY A 31 -1.95 -3.19 -8.71
CA GLY A 31 -0.86 -3.51 -9.63
C GLY A 31 -0.59 -5.01 -9.74
N SER A 32 0.65 -5.41 -9.97
CA SER A 32 1.01 -6.80 -10.26
C SER A 32 0.68 -7.75 -9.11
N ARG A 33 0.87 -7.33 -7.86
CA ARG A 33 0.55 -8.17 -6.70
C ARG A 33 -0.94 -8.49 -6.62
N ALA A 34 -1.79 -7.52 -6.90
CA ALA A 34 -3.24 -7.71 -6.89
C ALA A 34 -3.72 -8.54 -8.07
N LYS A 35 -3.04 -8.45 -9.21
CA LYS A 35 -3.41 -9.22 -10.41
C LYS A 35 -2.88 -10.65 -10.39
N GLY A 36 -1.97 -10.98 -9.48
CA GLY A 36 -1.40 -12.32 -9.37
C GLY A 36 -0.25 -12.61 -10.34
N ASN A 37 0.20 -11.64 -11.13
CA ASN A 37 1.31 -11.82 -12.07
C ASN A 37 2.62 -11.25 -11.56
N TYR A 38 2.80 -11.24 -10.24
CA TYR A 38 4.02 -10.77 -9.60
C TYR A 38 5.12 -11.82 -9.59
N LYS A 39 6.36 -11.35 -9.42
CA LYS A 39 7.53 -12.19 -9.13
C LYS A 39 7.90 -12.06 -7.65
N PRO A 40 8.73 -12.97 -7.08
CA PRO A 40 9.00 -12.99 -5.63
C PRO A 40 9.46 -11.67 -5.02
N PHE A 41 10.21 -10.85 -5.74
CA PHE A 41 10.70 -9.57 -5.23
C PHE A 41 10.11 -8.37 -5.96
N SER A 42 8.94 -8.55 -6.60
CA SER A 42 8.22 -7.45 -7.25
C SER A 42 7.80 -6.40 -6.23
N ASP A 43 7.75 -5.14 -6.66
CA ASP A 43 7.26 -4.04 -5.84
C ASP A 43 5.82 -4.30 -5.39
N VAL A 44 5.49 -3.76 -4.23
CA VAL A 44 4.13 -3.77 -3.71
C VAL A 44 3.59 -2.35 -3.83
N ASP A 45 2.52 -2.19 -4.61
CA ASP A 45 1.88 -0.91 -4.84
C ASP A 45 0.71 -0.74 -3.87
N ILE A 46 0.78 0.30 -3.04
CA ILE A 46 -0.27 0.57 -2.04
C ILE A 46 -0.76 2.01 -2.21
N SER A 47 -2.08 2.16 -2.32
CA SER A 47 -2.73 3.45 -2.34
C SER A 47 -3.44 3.68 -1.02
N LEU A 48 -3.17 4.82 -0.39
CA LEU A 48 -3.78 5.21 0.88
C LEU A 48 -4.97 6.10 0.61
N VAL A 49 -6.12 5.74 1.16
CA VAL A 49 -7.36 6.49 1.01
C VAL A 49 -7.69 7.16 2.34
N GLY A 50 -7.84 8.48 2.31
CA GLY A 50 -8.18 9.26 3.50
C GLY A 50 -8.17 10.73 3.17
N LYS A 51 -9.22 11.45 3.54
CA LYS A 51 -9.41 12.86 3.17
C LYS A 51 -8.43 13.80 3.85
N SER A 52 -7.97 13.45 5.05
CA SER A 52 -7.09 14.29 5.85
C SER A 52 -5.62 13.95 5.71
N LEU A 53 -5.28 13.00 4.84
CA LEU A 53 -3.88 12.60 4.63
C LEU A 53 -3.11 13.67 3.89
N SER A 54 -1.90 13.97 4.37
CA SER A 54 -0.99 14.92 3.76
C SER A 54 0.23 14.21 3.19
N TYR A 55 1.01 14.94 2.39
CA TYR A 55 2.27 14.43 1.89
C TYR A 55 3.25 14.10 3.03
N SER A 56 3.18 14.86 4.13
CA SER A 56 3.99 14.57 5.32
C SER A 56 3.66 13.20 5.93
N ASP A 57 2.38 12.84 5.94
CA ASP A 57 1.96 11.51 6.42
C ASP A 57 2.53 10.42 5.53
N LEU A 58 2.52 10.64 4.22
CA LEU A 58 3.07 9.68 3.25
C LEU A 58 4.57 9.47 3.49
N LEU A 59 5.32 10.55 3.67
CA LEU A 59 6.77 10.47 3.92
C LEU A 59 7.07 9.77 5.24
N ARG A 60 6.28 10.05 6.27
CA ARG A 60 6.45 9.40 7.58
C ARG A 60 6.21 7.91 7.49
N LEU A 61 5.14 7.50 6.81
CA LEU A 61 4.84 6.09 6.63
C LEU A 61 5.93 5.39 5.80
N HIS A 62 6.41 6.05 4.75
CA HIS A 62 7.48 5.52 3.92
C HIS A 62 8.73 5.24 4.76
N SER A 63 9.08 6.16 5.65
CA SER A 63 10.22 6.00 6.54
C SER A 63 10.03 4.83 7.52
N ILE A 64 8.82 4.69 8.08
CA ILE A 64 8.51 3.58 8.99
C ILE A 64 8.65 2.24 8.27
N ILE A 65 8.13 2.15 7.05
CA ILE A 65 8.17 0.92 6.26
C ILE A 65 9.59 0.60 5.82
N ASP A 66 10.40 1.60 5.46
CA ASP A 66 11.81 1.38 5.12
C ASP A 66 12.57 0.72 6.27
N ASP A 67 12.26 1.09 7.50
CA ASP A 67 12.90 0.52 8.70
C ASP A 67 12.55 -0.95 8.92
N LEU A 68 11.53 -1.46 8.25
CA LEU A 68 11.17 -2.88 8.33
C LEU A 68 12.13 -3.78 7.56
N LEU A 69 12.95 -3.22 6.67
CA LEU A 69 13.94 -3.95 5.88
C LEU A 69 13.33 -5.11 5.09
N LEU A 70 12.21 -4.85 4.43
CA LEU A 70 11.53 -5.85 3.61
C LEU A 70 12.35 -6.15 2.35
N PRO A 71 12.24 -7.38 1.80
CA PRO A 71 13.02 -7.78 0.61
C PRO A 71 12.49 -7.22 -0.71
N TYR A 72 11.48 -6.36 -0.68
CA TYR A 72 10.88 -5.72 -1.85
C TYR A 72 10.57 -4.27 -1.53
N GLU A 73 10.41 -3.46 -2.58
CA GLU A 73 10.03 -2.05 -2.44
C GLU A 73 8.53 -1.92 -2.20
N ILE A 74 8.16 -0.96 -1.35
CA ILE A 74 6.76 -0.60 -1.14
C ILE A 74 6.55 0.78 -1.78
N ASP A 75 5.74 0.82 -2.83
CA ASP A 75 5.36 2.07 -3.49
C ASP A 75 4.08 2.59 -2.87
N LEU A 76 4.18 3.73 -2.19
CA LEU A 76 3.05 4.36 -1.51
C LEU A 76 2.60 5.59 -2.28
N ASN A 77 1.27 5.78 -2.38
CA ASN A 77 0.72 7.02 -2.90
C ASN A 77 -0.55 7.38 -2.14
N LEU A 78 -0.99 8.61 -2.34
CA LEU A 78 -2.26 9.10 -1.79
C LEU A 78 -3.30 9.04 -2.90
N PHE A 79 -4.35 8.27 -2.70
CA PHE A 79 -5.41 8.08 -3.70
C PHE A 79 -5.96 9.41 -4.20
N ASP A 80 -6.19 10.38 -3.29
CA ASP A 80 -6.78 11.68 -3.64
C ASP A 80 -5.88 12.53 -4.55
N LEU A 81 -4.58 12.23 -4.63
CA LEU A 81 -3.65 12.95 -5.48
C LEU A 81 -3.43 12.30 -6.84
N ILE A 82 -4.00 11.13 -7.07
CA ILE A 82 -3.88 10.45 -8.36
C ILE A 82 -4.71 11.20 -9.39
N GLN A 83 -4.07 11.57 -10.53
CA GLN A 83 -4.75 12.29 -11.60
C GLN A 83 -5.27 11.36 -12.70
N ASN A 84 -4.71 10.15 -12.80
CA ASN A 84 -5.10 9.18 -13.82
C ASN A 84 -6.40 8.49 -13.41
N GLU A 85 -7.49 8.78 -14.11
CA GLU A 85 -8.81 8.22 -13.79
C GLU A 85 -8.87 6.72 -13.96
N ASN A 86 -8.17 6.16 -14.95
CA ASN A 86 -8.14 4.71 -15.15
C ASN A 86 -7.45 4.02 -13.97
N LEU A 87 -6.39 4.61 -13.44
CA LEU A 87 -5.71 4.06 -12.26
C LEU A 87 -6.61 4.13 -11.03
N LYS A 88 -7.34 5.24 -10.85
CA LYS A 88 -8.29 5.37 -9.74
C LYS A 88 -9.37 4.29 -9.79
N GLU A 89 -9.94 4.04 -10.96
CA GLU A 89 -10.93 2.99 -11.13
C GLU A 89 -10.36 1.62 -10.81
N HIS A 90 -9.14 1.34 -11.29
CA HIS A 90 -8.46 0.08 -11.02
C HIS A 90 -8.28 -0.14 -9.51
N ILE A 91 -7.85 0.88 -8.79
CA ILE A 91 -7.65 0.81 -7.33
C ILE A 91 -8.98 0.56 -6.62
N LEU A 92 -10.06 1.24 -7.03
CA LEU A 92 -11.37 1.09 -6.41
C LEU A 92 -11.98 -0.30 -6.60
N LEU A 93 -11.53 -1.06 -7.61
CA LEU A 93 -12.02 -2.40 -7.86
C LEU A 93 -11.40 -3.47 -6.95
N HIS A 94 -10.32 -3.14 -6.24
CA HIS A 94 -9.65 -4.10 -5.38
C HIS A 94 -10.10 -3.97 -3.93
N PRO A 95 -10.21 -5.11 -3.21
CA PRO A 95 -10.53 -5.06 -1.78
C PRO A 95 -9.36 -4.48 -0.99
N SER A 96 -9.68 -3.73 0.05
CA SER A 96 -8.68 -3.16 0.93
C SER A 96 -8.24 -4.20 1.97
N PRO A 97 -6.93 -4.46 2.14
CA PRO A 97 -6.46 -5.32 3.23
C PRO A 97 -6.45 -4.62 4.58
N TYR A 98 -6.68 -3.32 4.58
CA TYR A 98 -6.69 -2.50 5.81
C TYR A 98 -8.02 -1.83 6.02
#